data_825308321f0019f64b5695444be5d34d
#
_entry.id   825308321f0019f64b5695444be5d34d
#
_cell.length_a   1.000
_cell.length_b   1.000
_cell.length_c   1.000
_cell.angle_alpha   90.00
_cell.angle_beta   90.00
_cell.angle_gamma   90.00
#
_symmetry.space_group_name_H-M   'P 1'
#
loop_
_entity.id
_entity.type
_entity.pdbx_description
1 polymer ?
#
loop_
_entity_poly.entity_id
_entity_poly.type
_entity_poly.pdbx_seq_one_letter_code
_entity_poly.pdbx_strand_id
1 'polypeptide(L)'
;MATQTVNGALLHYEERGSGPPLLLVHGTGAYAGLWSPVLDELARTYRVIAYDRRGFARSASAPRGGLAEHARDAAALLDALGAAPATVVGWSGGGVFALDLAALFPGRVAALVLAEPAAHLTTHPTRGALAMAARSGFHRRVRRDPAAAALAMYQWAGGYKTGGNAFDTLPQQWREQMLAHAPATLREMDQMIRPYPTRAAIRSITCPVTVIEGDLSDPAFVSANEFVTSLLPQARIVSLPGAAHMLHIDQPERWVEVVTQATGHAPAPAAVPSRHPQ
;
A
#
# COMPACT_ATOMS: atom_id res chain seq x y z
N MET A 1 -9.07 -13.99 -11.37
CA MET A 1 -9.08 -13.86 -9.89
C MET A 1 -9.06 -15.24 -9.29
N ALA A 2 -8.23 -15.46 -8.28
CA ALA A 2 -8.02 -16.75 -7.64
C ALA A 2 -8.07 -16.63 -6.11
N THR A 3 -8.00 -17.74 -5.43
CA THR A 3 -7.94 -17.82 -3.96
C THR A 3 -6.80 -18.71 -3.52
N GLN A 4 -6.19 -18.38 -2.41
CA GLN A 4 -5.17 -19.20 -1.78
C GLN A 4 -5.39 -19.23 -0.26
N THR A 5 -5.41 -20.43 0.31
CA THR A 5 -5.43 -20.56 1.78
C THR A 5 -4.01 -20.53 2.29
N VAL A 6 -3.68 -19.54 3.09
CA VAL A 6 -2.36 -19.34 3.70
C VAL A 6 -2.53 -18.85 5.13
N ASN A 7 -1.66 -19.28 6.03
CA ASN A 7 -1.63 -18.81 7.42
C ASN A 7 -3.04 -18.80 8.07
N GLY A 8 -3.85 -19.85 7.80
CA GLY A 8 -5.21 -19.97 8.31
C GLY A 8 -6.25 -19.00 7.74
N ALA A 9 -5.91 -18.26 6.67
CA ALA A 9 -6.81 -17.33 5.98
C ALA A 9 -7.01 -17.72 4.52
N LEU A 10 -8.26 -17.64 4.03
CA LEU A 10 -8.54 -17.67 2.61
C LEU A 10 -8.36 -16.26 2.05
N LEU A 11 -7.32 -16.07 1.24
CA LEU A 11 -7.02 -14.80 0.61
C LEU A 11 -7.41 -14.83 -0.86
N HIS A 12 -8.06 -13.76 -1.32
CA HIS A 12 -8.35 -13.53 -2.72
C HIS A 12 -7.22 -12.71 -3.35
N TYR A 13 -6.79 -13.12 -4.53
CA TYR A 13 -5.76 -12.40 -5.28
C TYR A 13 -6.04 -12.40 -6.78
N GLU A 14 -5.38 -11.48 -7.45
CA GLU A 14 -5.31 -11.38 -8.89
C GLU A 14 -3.84 -11.44 -9.31
N GLU A 15 -3.57 -12.20 -10.39
CA GLU A 15 -2.24 -12.35 -10.96
C GLU A 15 -2.29 -11.95 -12.43
N ARG A 16 -1.33 -11.13 -12.86
CA ARG A 16 -1.16 -10.69 -14.26
C ARG A 16 0.30 -10.65 -14.65
N GLY A 17 0.57 -10.93 -15.94
CA GLY A 17 1.93 -10.94 -16.49
C GLY A 17 2.74 -12.18 -16.10
N SER A 18 4.01 -12.23 -16.52
CA SER A 18 4.87 -13.41 -16.37
C SER A 18 6.34 -13.11 -16.05
N GLY A 19 6.67 -11.84 -15.79
CA GLY A 19 8.03 -11.41 -15.47
C GLY A 19 8.47 -11.70 -14.03
N PRO A 20 9.46 -10.96 -13.52
CA PRO A 20 9.87 -11.05 -12.12
C PRO A 20 8.69 -10.78 -11.17
N PRO A 21 8.60 -11.49 -10.02
CA PRO A 21 7.47 -11.33 -9.11
C PRO A 21 7.40 -9.93 -8.49
N LEU A 22 6.18 -9.36 -8.48
CA LEU A 22 5.87 -8.08 -7.86
C LEU A 22 4.59 -8.20 -7.05
N LEU A 23 4.68 -8.02 -5.74
CA LEU A 23 3.56 -8.09 -4.80
C LEU A 23 3.06 -6.68 -4.49
N LEU A 24 1.76 -6.42 -4.69
CA LEU A 24 1.10 -5.17 -4.35
C LEU A 24 0.32 -5.31 -3.04
N VAL A 25 0.70 -4.53 -2.02
CA VAL A 25 0.09 -4.52 -0.68
C VAL A 25 -0.69 -3.23 -0.49
N HIS A 26 -2.01 -3.31 -0.50
CA HIS A 26 -2.89 -2.16 -0.42
C HIS A 26 -2.92 -1.50 0.96
N GLY A 27 -3.31 -0.21 1.02
CA GLY A 27 -3.39 0.60 2.23
C GLY A 27 -4.51 0.19 3.20
N THR A 28 -4.55 0.84 4.35
CA THR A 28 -5.60 0.70 5.36
C THR A 28 -6.96 1.07 4.76
N GLY A 29 -7.93 0.17 4.89
CA GLY A 29 -9.28 0.38 4.36
C GLY A 29 -9.40 0.28 2.84
N ALA A 30 -8.32 0.00 2.14
CA ALA A 30 -8.29 -0.22 0.70
C ALA A 30 -8.50 -1.71 0.35
N TYR A 31 -8.35 -2.07 -0.91
CA TYR A 31 -8.45 -3.42 -1.45
C TYR A 31 -7.67 -3.54 -2.77
N ALA A 32 -7.47 -4.76 -3.25
CA ALA A 32 -6.65 -5.01 -4.45
C ALA A 32 -7.14 -4.29 -5.71
N GLY A 33 -8.45 -4.06 -5.85
CA GLY A 33 -9.03 -3.38 -7.00
C GLY A 33 -8.57 -1.92 -7.19
N LEU A 34 -8.07 -1.27 -6.15
CA LEU A 34 -7.53 0.09 -6.26
C LEU A 34 -6.22 0.16 -7.07
N TRP A 35 -5.58 -0.98 -7.30
CA TRP A 35 -4.39 -1.07 -8.17
C TRP A 35 -4.72 -1.11 -9.66
N SER A 36 -6.02 -1.20 -10.04
CA SER A 36 -6.44 -1.33 -11.45
C SER A 36 -5.84 -0.29 -12.41
N PRO A 37 -5.59 0.98 -12.03
CA PRO A 37 -4.99 1.94 -12.94
C PRO A 37 -3.57 1.61 -13.40
N VAL A 38 -2.86 0.77 -12.64
CA VAL A 38 -1.43 0.45 -12.89
C VAL A 38 -1.18 -1.03 -13.21
N LEU A 39 -2.17 -1.91 -13.03
CA LEU A 39 -1.98 -3.35 -13.16
C LEU A 39 -1.52 -3.80 -14.54
N ASP A 40 -2.17 -3.32 -15.59
CA ASP A 40 -1.87 -3.78 -16.96
C ASP A 40 -0.50 -3.31 -17.44
N GLU A 41 -0.12 -2.09 -17.06
CA GLU A 41 1.19 -1.56 -17.42
C GLU A 41 2.32 -2.27 -16.66
N LEU A 42 2.15 -2.49 -15.34
CA LEU A 42 3.09 -3.29 -14.56
C LEU A 42 3.22 -4.73 -15.10
N ALA A 43 2.12 -5.33 -15.53
CA ALA A 43 2.09 -6.70 -16.06
C ALA A 43 2.86 -6.90 -17.34
N ARG A 44 3.24 -5.83 -18.03
CA ARG A 44 4.14 -5.90 -19.20
C ARG A 44 5.56 -6.30 -18.80
N THR A 45 5.95 -5.98 -17.57
CA THR A 45 7.32 -6.23 -17.08
C THR A 45 7.35 -7.30 -15.98
N TYR A 46 6.31 -7.37 -15.14
CA TYR A 46 6.28 -8.18 -13.92
C TYR A 46 5.21 -9.27 -13.98
N ARG A 47 5.43 -10.30 -13.18
CA ARG A 47 4.37 -11.15 -12.64
C ARG A 47 3.76 -10.45 -11.45
N VAL A 48 2.71 -9.67 -11.68
CA VAL A 48 2.06 -8.84 -10.67
C VAL A 48 1.07 -9.66 -9.86
N ILE A 49 1.18 -9.61 -8.55
CA ILE A 49 0.27 -10.25 -7.60
C ILE A 49 -0.35 -9.14 -6.75
N ALA A 50 -1.65 -8.89 -6.92
CA ALA A 50 -2.43 -7.97 -6.10
C ALA A 50 -3.46 -8.77 -5.29
N TYR A 51 -3.49 -8.63 -3.96
CA TYR A 51 -4.36 -9.42 -3.10
C TYR A 51 -5.16 -8.56 -2.13
N ASP A 52 -6.35 -9.04 -1.77
CA ASP A 52 -7.12 -8.46 -0.68
C ASP A 52 -6.54 -8.96 0.65
N ARG A 53 -6.02 -8.03 1.46
CA ARG A 53 -5.46 -8.38 2.77
C ARG A 53 -6.53 -8.97 3.69
N ARG A 54 -6.13 -9.78 4.65
CA ARG A 54 -6.98 -10.34 5.71
C ARG A 54 -7.94 -9.29 6.27
N GLY A 55 -9.23 -9.60 6.28
CA GLY A 55 -10.28 -8.73 6.82
C GLY A 55 -10.82 -7.67 5.86
N PHE A 56 -10.32 -7.60 4.62
CA PHE A 56 -10.75 -6.61 3.61
C PHE A 56 -11.32 -7.28 2.37
N ALA A 57 -12.26 -6.58 1.74
CA ALA A 57 -12.92 -6.94 0.49
C ALA A 57 -13.32 -8.44 0.45
N ARG A 58 -12.85 -9.20 -0.53
CA ARG A 58 -13.20 -10.61 -0.70
C ARG A 58 -12.55 -11.52 0.35
N SER A 59 -11.49 -11.05 1.02
CA SER A 59 -10.84 -11.73 2.15
C SER A 59 -11.42 -11.31 3.52
N ALA A 60 -12.60 -10.68 3.54
CA ALA A 60 -13.24 -10.19 4.77
C ALA A 60 -13.61 -11.30 5.76
N SER A 61 -13.90 -12.53 5.27
CA SER A 61 -14.21 -13.70 6.09
C SER A 61 -12.98 -14.34 6.75
N ALA A 62 -11.77 -13.93 6.38
CA ALA A 62 -10.56 -14.46 6.99
C ALA A 62 -10.54 -14.16 8.50
N PRO A 63 -10.02 -15.09 9.33
CA PRO A 63 -9.93 -14.89 10.77
C PRO A 63 -9.19 -13.59 11.11
N ARG A 64 -9.64 -12.93 12.16
CA ARG A 64 -9.00 -11.69 12.64
C ARG A 64 -7.58 -11.98 13.09
N GLY A 65 -6.66 -11.04 12.80
CA GLY A 65 -5.27 -11.10 13.22
C GLY A 65 -4.75 -9.77 13.75
N GLY A 66 -3.56 -9.78 14.34
CA GLY A 66 -2.80 -8.58 14.64
C GLY A 66 -2.05 -8.06 13.42
N LEU A 67 -1.34 -6.93 13.56
CA LEU A 67 -0.61 -6.30 12.45
C LEU A 67 0.43 -7.26 11.82
N ALA A 68 1.14 -8.03 12.63
CA ALA A 68 2.14 -8.99 12.14
C ALA A 68 1.56 -10.12 11.26
N GLU A 69 0.26 -10.40 11.38
CA GLU A 69 -0.38 -11.43 10.54
C GLU A 69 -0.42 -11.02 9.07
N HIS A 70 -0.51 -9.72 8.77
CA HIS A 70 -0.46 -9.24 7.38
C HIS A 70 0.89 -9.55 6.71
N ALA A 71 1.99 -9.43 7.44
CA ALA A 71 3.32 -9.80 6.93
C ALA A 71 3.47 -11.32 6.76
N ARG A 72 2.95 -12.12 7.71
CA ARG A 72 2.93 -13.58 7.61
C ARG A 72 2.08 -14.08 6.46
N ASP A 73 0.92 -13.46 6.23
CA ASP A 73 0.04 -13.76 5.10
C ASP A 73 0.75 -13.49 3.77
N ALA A 74 1.39 -12.32 3.65
CA ALA A 74 2.13 -11.95 2.45
C ALA A 74 3.30 -12.92 2.16
N ALA A 75 4.07 -13.29 3.20
CA ALA A 75 5.16 -14.27 3.06
C ALA A 75 4.62 -15.63 2.61
N ALA A 76 3.57 -16.13 3.27
CA ALA A 76 2.97 -17.42 2.95
C ALA A 76 2.30 -17.42 1.55
N LEU A 77 1.72 -16.29 1.13
CA LEU A 77 1.17 -16.14 -0.22
C LEU A 77 2.29 -16.21 -1.28
N LEU A 78 3.39 -15.50 -1.08
CA LEU A 78 4.55 -15.56 -1.97
C LEU A 78 5.12 -16.98 -2.07
N ASP A 79 5.25 -17.68 -0.94
CA ASP A 79 5.74 -19.06 -0.91
C ASP A 79 4.77 -20.00 -1.65
N ALA A 80 3.46 -19.90 -1.40
CA ALA A 80 2.44 -20.76 -2.03
C ALA A 80 2.34 -20.55 -3.53
N LEU A 81 2.64 -19.34 -4.03
CA LEU A 81 2.62 -19.02 -5.46
C LEU A 81 3.97 -19.22 -6.14
N GLY A 82 5.01 -19.66 -5.42
CA GLY A 82 6.36 -19.75 -5.96
C GLY A 82 6.88 -18.42 -6.49
N ALA A 83 6.55 -17.32 -5.77
CA ALA A 83 6.83 -15.95 -6.16
C ALA A 83 7.88 -15.27 -5.26
N ALA A 84 8.56 -16.01 -4.39
CA ALA A 84 9.64 -15.48 -3.56
C ALA A 84 11.02 -15.75 -4.19
N PRO A 85 11.99 -14.79 -4.09
CA PRO A 85 11.82 -13.44 -3.58
C PRO A 85 11.11 -12.52 -4.58
N ALA A 86 10.31 -11.59 -4.07
CA ALA A 86 9.55 -10.63 -4.87
C ALA A 86 9.98 -9.18 -4.62
N THR A 87 9.78 -8.30 -5.60
CA THR A 87 9.65 -6.88 -5.30
C THR A 87 8.32 -6.67 -4.57
N VAL A 88 8.35 -6.00 -3.43
CA VAL A 88 7.14 -5.73 -2.65
C VAL A 88 6.85 -4.23 -2.70
N VAL A 89 5.67 -3.89 -3.20
CA VAL A 89 5.16 -2.52 -3.24
C VAL A 89 4.11 -2.37 -2.15
N GLY A 90 4.36 -1.52 -1.18
CA GLY A 90 3.41 -1.23 -0.11
C GLY A 90 2.92 0.22 -0.15
N TRP A 91 1.61 0.42 -0.22
CA TRP A 91 1.01 1.75 -0.17
C TRP A 91 0.39 2.02 1.20
N SER A 92 0.68 3.19 1.81
CA SER A 92 0.08 3.64 3.07
C SER A 92 0.27 2.60 4.21
N GLY A 93 -0.81 2.12 4.82
CA GLY A 93 -0.77 0.99 5.77
C GLY A 93 -0.15 -0.27 5.17
N GLY A 94 -0.33 -0.53 3.88
CA GLY A 94 0.36 -1.62 3.17
C GLY A 94 1.89 -1.48 3.20
N GLY A 95 2.40 -0.25 3.22
CA GLY A 95 3.83 0.03 3.40
C GLY A 95 4.35 -0.37 4.78
N VAL A 96 3.52 -0.23 5.81
CA VAL A 96 3.83 -0.73 7.17
C VAL A 96 4.02 -2.25 7.17
N PHE A 97 3.13 -2.96 6.49
CA PHE A 97 3.20 -4.43 6.41
C PHE A 97 4.31 -4.91 5.47
N ALA A 98 4.63 -4.15 4.43
CA ALA A 98 5.78 -4.42 3.57
C ALA A 98 7.12 -4.27 4.31
N LEU A 99 7.25 -3.25 5.17
CA LEU A 99 8.39 -3.10 6.08
C LEU A 99 8.51 -4.30 7.02
N ASP A 100 7.40 -4.72 7.62
CA ASP A 100 7.38 -5.86 8.55
C ASP A 100 7.69 -7.18 7.83
N LEU A 101 7.18 -7.37 6.62
CA LEU A 101 7.50 -8.51 5.76
C LEU A 101 9.01 -8.58 5.48
N ALA A 102 9.63 -7.47 5.10
CA ALA A 102 11.06 -7.43 4.82
C ALA A 102 11.92 -7.67 6.06
N ALA A 103 11.48 -7.20 7.22
CA ALA A 103 12.18 -7.42 8.49
C ALA A 103 12.07 -8.86 9.00
N LEU A 104 10.87 -9.46 8.93
CA LEU A 104 10.60 -10.80 9.46
C LEU A 104 11.00 -11.91 8.48
N PHE A 105 10.91 -11.66 7.18
CA PHE A 105 11.12 -12.64 6.11
C PHE A 105 12.03 -12.11 5.01
N PRO A 106 13.29 -11.71 5.32
CA PRO A 106 14.18 -11.04 4.38
C PRO A 106 14.43 -11.85 3.09
N GLY A 107 14.41 -13.18 3.16
CA GLY A 107 14.55 -14.05 1.98
C GLY A 107 13.36 -14.06 1.02
N ARG A 108 12.24 -13.38 1.35
CA ARG A 108 11.05 -13.25 0.47
C ARG A 108 10.98 -11.91 -0.24
N VAL A 109 11.86 -10.97 0.09
CA VAL A 109 11.82 -9.60 -0.42
C VAL A 109 13.11 -9.28 -1.17
N ALA A 110 13.01 -9.13 -2.48
CA ALA A 110 14.14 -8.73 -3.33
C ALA A 110 14.39 -7.22 -3.25
N ALA A 111 13.32 -6.43 -3.23
CA ALA A 111 13.35 -4.97 -3.09
C ALA A 111 12.03 -4.47 -2.48
N LEU A 112 12.08 -3.32 -1.80
CA LEU A 112 10.91 -2.60 -1.30
C LEU A 112 10.66 -1.32 -2.08
N VAL A 113 9.40 -1.10 -2.47
CA VAL A 113 8.90 0.18 -2.93
C VAL A 113 7.78 0.62 -1.99
N LEU A 114 7.97 1.71 -1.29
CA LEU A 114 7.05 2.21 -0.28
C LEU A 114 6.38 3.48 -0.79
N ALA A 115 5.11 3.41 -1.11
CA ALA A 115 4.32 4.55 -1.53
C ALA A 115 3.68 5.20 -0.29
N GLU A 116 4.35 6.19 0.26
CA GLU A 116 3.95 6.91 1.49
C GLU A 116 3.55 5.97 2.63
N PRO A 117 4.48 5.18 3.17
CA PRO A 117 4.17 4.24 4.24
C PRO A 117 3.64 4.98 5.47
N ALA A 118 2.50 4.54 5.99
CA ALA A 118 1.86 5.14 7.17
C ALA A 118 2.56 4.74 8.49
N ALA A 119 3.91 4.59 8.44
CA ALA A 119 4.69 4.11 9.57
C ALA A 119 4.89 5.22 10.61
N HIS A 120 4.58 4.91 11.87
CA HIS A 120 4.81 5.82 12.99
C HIS A 120 4.12 7.20 12.89
N LEU A 121 3.02 7.33 12.17
CA LEU A 121 2.27 8.60 12.04
C LEU A 121 1.88 9.22 13.38
N THR A 122 1.68 8.41 14.42
CA THR A 122 1.30 8.87 15.76
C THR A 122 2.47 9.39 16.59
N THR A 123 3.72 9.10 16.23
CA THR A 123 4.90 9.56 16.98
C THR A 123 5.26 11.01 16.68
N HIS A 124 4.86 11.51 15.51
CA HIS A 124 5.06 12.90 15.10
C HIS A 124 3.75 13.45 14.51
N PRO A 125 2.70 13.65 15.34
CA PRO A 125 1.40 14.05 14.83
C PRO A 125 1.47 15.47 14.27
N THR A 126 1.14 15.59 12.99
CA THR A 126 0.99 16.89 12.33
C THR A 126 -0.34 17.55 12.71
N ARG A 127 -0.49 18.85 12.44
CA ARG A 127 -1.76 19.55 12.61
C ARG A 127 -2.89 18.89 11.81
N GLY A 128 -2.60 18.36 10.60
CA GLY A 128 -3.55 17.62 9.77
C GLY A 128 -4.02 16.34 10.44
N ALA A 129 -3.09 15.53 10.95
CA ALA A 129 -3.41 14.30 11.68
C ALA A 129 -4.21 14.57 12.96
N LEU A 130 -3.87 15.62 13.71
CA LEU A 130 -4.63 16.05 14.90
C LEU A 130 -6.03 16.54 14.54
N ALA A 131 -6.18 17.33 13.48
CA ALA A 131 -7.46 17.80 12.98
C ALA A 131 -8.33 16.62 12.49
N MET A 132 -7.74 15.63 11.80
CA MET A 132 -8.42 14.39 11.41
C MET A 132 -8.91 13.64 12.65
N ALA A 133 -8.07 13.44 13.64
CA ALA A 133 -8.43 12.76 14.89
C ALA A 133 -9.57 13.48 15.62
N ALA A 134 -9.54 14.81 15.66
CA ALA A 134 -10.60 15.63 16.23
C ALA A 134 -11.91 15.56 15.43
N ARG A 135 -11.85 15.66 14.10
CA ARG A 135 -13.01 15.62 13.19
C ARG A 135 -13.67 14.24 13.15
N SER A 136 -12.89 13.18 13.13
CA SER A 136 -13.42 11.82 13.17
C SER A 136 -14.08 11.52 14.52
N GLY A 137 -13.88 12.39 15.53
CA GLY A 137 -14.37 12.16 16.89
C GLY A 137 -13.93 10.80 17.39
N PHE A 138 -12.65 10.50 17.12
CA PHE A 138 -12.04 9.17 17.12
C PHE A 138 -12.45 8.29 18.30
N HIS A 139 -12.63 8.89 19.49
CA HIS A 139 -13.05 8.12 20.68
C HIS A 139 -14.57 7.96 20.86
N ARG A 140 -15.40 8.84 20.27
CA ARG A 140 -16.85 8.81 20.49
C ARG A 140 -17.67 8.35 19.29
N ARG A 141 -17.25 8.70 18.04
CA ARG A 141 -17.94 8.33 16.79
C ARG A 141 -17.58 6.93 16.30
N VAL A 142 -16.36 6.47 16.52
CA VAL A 142 -15.88 5.11 16.15
C VAL A 142 -16.83 4.01 16.66
N ARG A 143 -17.45 4.22 17.82
CA ARG A 143 -18.43 3.26 18.36
C ARG A 143 -19.85 3.43 17.82
N ARG A 144 -20.20 4.61 17.25
CA ARG A 144 -21.58 4.93 16.81
C ARG A 144 -21.75 4.93 15.30
N ASP A 145 -20.76 5.38 14.55
CA ASP A 145 -20.79 5.44 13.10
C ASP A 145 -19.38 5.14 12.53
N PRO A 146 -19.05 3.85 12.30
CA PRO A 146 -17.78 3.47 11.72
C PRO A 146 -17.56 4.01 10.31
N ALA A 147 -18.62 4.13 9.51
CA ALA A 147 -18.51 4.61 8.13
C ALA A 147 -18.11 6.10 8.10
N ALA A 148 -18.74 6.95 8.94
CA ALA A 148 -18.37 8.36 9.04
C ALA A 148 -16.93 8.56 9.53
N ALA A 149 -16.47 7.74 10.48
CA ALA A 149 -15.11 7.80 10.97
C ALA A 149 -14.08 7.38 9.91
N ALA A 150 -14.35 6.31 9.16
CA ALA A 150 -13.52 5.86 8.06
C ALA A 150 -13.50 6.89 6.91
N LEU A 151 -14.66 7.48 6.56
CA LEU A 151 -14.75 8.54 5.58
C LEU A 151 -13.87 9.74 5.95
N ALA A 152 -13.88 10.18 7.21
CA ALA A 152 -13.04 11.28 7.66
C ALA A 152 -11.53 10.97 7.50
N MET A 153 -11.13 9.72 7.72
CA MET A 153 -9.75 9.27 7.49
C MET A 153 -9.41 9.25 6.00
N TYR A 154 -10.28 8.71 5.14
CA TYR A 154 -10.05 8.67 3.69
C TYR A 154 -9.96 10.08 3.09
N GLN A 155 -10.84 10.99 3.53
CA GLN A 155 -10.81 12.39 3.10
C GLN A 155 -9.57 13.12 3.58
N TRP A 156 -9.09 12.84 4.81
CA TRP A 156 -7.82 13.41 5.26
C TRP A 156 -6.64 12.86 4.45
N ALA A 157 -6.55 11.54 4.31
CA ALA A 157 -5.43 10.91 3.61
C ALA A 157 -5.41 11.28 2.11
N GLY A 158 -6.58 11.32 1.46
CA GLY A 158 -6.70 11.68 0.04
C GLY A 158 -6.66 13.18 -0.25
N GLY A 159 -6.53 14.04 0.77
CA GLY A 159 -6.51 15.49 0.60
C GLY A 159 -5.23 16.00 -0.07
N TYR A 160 -5.38 16.95 -1.01
CA TYR A 160 -4.25 17.68 -1.57
C TYR A 160 -3.94 18.92 -0.72
N LYS A 161 -2.67 19.19 -0.47
CA LYS A 161 -2.26 20.40 0.27
C LYS A 161 -2.68 21.71 -0.41
N THR A 162 -3.00 21.65 -1.71
CA THR A 162 -3.49 22.76 -2.52
C THR A 162 -5.02 22.90 -2.54
N GLY A 163 -5.73 21.99 -1.85
CA GLY A 163 -7.20 21.89 -1.87
C GLY A 163 -7.71 20.82 -2.85
N GLY A 164 -8.88 20.29 -2.56
CA GLY A 164 -9.45 19.13 -3.26
C GLY A 164 -9.07 17.81 -2.56
N ASN A 165 -9.56 16.69 -3.12
CA ASN A 165 -9.42 15.39 -2.49
C ASN A 165 -9.48 14.24 -3.50
N ALA A 166 -8.45 13.42 -3.55
CA ALA A 166 -8.40 12.26 -4.45
C ALA A 166 -9.50 11.22 -4.13
N PHE A 167 -9.84 11.02 -2.84
CA PHE A 167 -10.88 10.07 -2.46
C PHE A 167 -12.25 10.47 -3.04
N ASP A 168 -12.58 11.77 -3.05
CA ASP A 168 -13.89 12.26 -3.54
C ASP A 168 -14.01 12.10 -5.06
N THR A 169 -12.90 12.01 -5.80
CA THR A 169 -12.87 11.80 -7.25
C THR A 169 -12.90 10.33 -7.66
N LEU A 170 -12.73 9.40 -6.73
CA LEU A 170 -12.80 7.96 -7.02
C LEU A 170 -14.19 7.56 -7.55
N PRO A 171 -14.28 6.54 -8.41
CA PRO A 171 -15.55 5.94 -8.80
C PRO A 171 -16.40 5.61 -7.57
N GLN A 172 -17.70 5.85 -7.65
CA GLN A 172 -18.61 5.65 -6.51
C GLN A 172 -18.51 4.23 -5.94
N GLN A 173 -18.48 3.20 -6.79
CA GLN A 173 -18.35 1.81 -6.37
C GLN A 173 -17.08 1.54 -5.56
N TRP A 174 -15.97 2.24 -5.83
CA TRP A 174 -14.73 2.08 -5.08
C TRP A 174 -14.86 2.68 -3.69
N ARG A 175 -15.44 3.87 -3.59
CA ARG A 175 -15.72 4.54 -2.30
C ARG A 175 -16.66 3.71 -1.43
N GLU A 176 -17.74 3.20 -2.02
CA GLU A 176 -18.70 2.32 -1.33
C GLU A 176 -18.03 1.05 -0.81
N GLN A 177 -17.19 0.40 -1.62
CA GLN A 177 -16.46 -0.79 -1.20
C GLN A 177 -15.48 -0.49 -0.07
N MET A 178 -14.75 0.63 -0.11
CA MET A 178 -13.89 1.07 0.98
C MET A 178 -14.69 1.30 2.27
N LEU A 179 -15.84 1.98 2.19
CA LEU A 179 -16.69 2.26 3.33
C LEU A 179 -17.37 1.00 3.90
N ALA A 180 -17.66 0.01 3.08
CA ALA A 180 -18.20 -1.28 3.55
C ALA A 180 -17.26 -2.00 4.53
N HIS A 181 -15.94 -1.71 4.47
CA HIS A 181 -14.93 -2.28 5.37
C HIS A 181 -14.57 -1.36 6.54
N ALA A 182 -15.32 -0.29 6.78
CA ALA A 182 -15.05 0.67 7.85
C ALA A 182 -14.75 0.04 9.23
N PRO A 183 -15.50 -0.99 9.71
CA PRO A 183 -15.15 -1.62 10.98
C PRO A 183 -13.77 -2.31 11.00
N ALA A 184 -13.31 -2.86 9.87
CA ALA A 184 -11.98 -3.47 9.76
C ALA A 184 -10.91 -2.38 9.70
N THR A 185 -11.15 -1.32 8.92
CA THR A 185 -10.30 -0.13 8.81
C THR A 185 -9.99 0.48 10.17
N LEU A 186 -11.03 0.72 10.97
CA LEU A 186 -10.86 1.34 12.29
C LEU A 186 -10.12 0.44 13.27
N ARG A 187 -10.36 -0.87 13.23
CA ARG A 187 -9.60 -1.83 14.07
C ARG A 187 -8.12 -1.84 13.70
N GLU A 188 -7.79 -1.78 12.43
CA GLU A 188 -6.40 -1.71 11.98
C GLU A 188 -5.74 -0.41 12.44
N MET A 189 -6.44 0.73 12.30
CA MET A 189 -5.98 2.02 12.80
C MET A 189 -5.74 2.01 14.32
N ASP A 190 -6.64 1.42 15.10
CA ASP A 190 -6.48 1.29 16.56
C ASP A 190 -5.21 0.51 16.95
N GLN A 191 -4.87 -0.53 16.19
CA GLN A 191 -3.64 -1.30 16.39
C GLN A 191 -2.40 -0.48 16.01
N MET A 192 -2.49 0.38 14.99
CA MET A 192 -1.41 1.25 14.51
C MET A 192 -1.17 2.50 15.38
N ILE A 193 -1.98 2.74 16.42
CA ILE A 193 -1.72 3.80 17.41
C ILE A 193 -0.36 3.57 18.09
N ARG A 194 0.02 2.31 18.32
CA ARG A 194 1.36 1.99 18.81
C ARG A 194 2.35 1.99 17.65
N PRO A 195 3.59 2.50 17.89
CA PRO A 195 4.64 2.48 16.87
C PRO A 195 4.89 1.07 16.33
N TYR A 196 4.63 0.87 15.03
CA TYR A 196 4.79 -0.42 14.36
C TYR A 196 5.21 -0.22 12.90
N PRO A 197 6.12 -1.06 12.32
CA PRO A 197 7.03 -1.98 13.02
C PRO A 197 7.97 -1.25 13.98
N THR A 198 8.68 -1.99 14.83
CA THR A 198 9.65 -1.34 15.73
C THR A 198 10.82 -0.72 14.96
N ARG A 199 11.46 0.30 15.52
CA ARG A 199 12.67 0.91 14.92
C ARG A 199 13.76 -0.13 14.66
N ALA A 200 13.93 -1.11 15.55
CA ALA A 200 14.90 -2.19 15.38
C ALA A 200 14.56 -3.08 14.19
N ALA A 201 13.27 -3.44 14.01
CA ALA A 201 12.81 -4.21 12.88
C ALA A 201 13.05 -3.46 11.55
N ILE A 202 12.73 -2.16 11.49
CA ILE A 202 13.00 -1.36 10.29
C ILE A 202 14.49 -1.34 9.98
N ARG A 203 15.37 -1.11 10.97
CA ARG A 203 16.83 -1.09 10.78
C ARG A 203 17.43 -2.43 10.34
N SER A 204 16.75 -3.54 10.57
CA SER A 204 17.23 -4.87 10.13
C SER A 204 17.00 -5.14 8.65
N ILE A 205 16.27 -4.29 7.93
CA ILE A 205 16.00 -4.43 6.51
C ILE A 205 17.26 -4.15 5.69
N THR A 206 17.66 -5.11 4.88
CA THR A 206 18.90 -5.03 4.09
C THR A 206 18.68 -4.93 2.58
N CYS A 207 17.47 -5.22 2.09
CA CYS A 207 17.16 -5.10 0.67
C CYS A 207 17.14 -3.61 0.23
N PRO A 208 17.27 -3.34 -1.08
CA PRO A 208 17.06 -2.01 -1.63
C PRO A 208 15.68 -1.46 -1.27
N VAL A 209 15.61 -0.18 -0.90
CA VAL A 209 14.36 0.50 -0.54
C VAL A 209 14.22 1.79 -1.34
N THR A 210 13.07 1.98 -1.96
CA THR A 210 12.66 3.24 -2.58
C THR A 210 11.37 3.71 -1.94
N VAL A 211 11.35 4.95 -1.46
CA VAL A 211 10.14 5.62 -0.96
C VAL A 211 9.64 6.56 -2.05
N ILE A 212 8.37 6.44 -2.42
CA ILE A 212 7.70 7.36 -3.35
C ILE A 212 6.87 8.34 -2.53
N GLU A 213 7.07 9.63 -2.78
CA GLU A 213 6.42 10.73 -2.07
C GLU A 213 5.68 11.62 -3.05
N GLY A 214 4.39 11.90 -2.78
CA GLY A 214 3.63 12.89 -3.53
C GLY A 214 3.96 14.31 -3.07
N ASP A 215 4.19 15.22 -4.02
CA ASP A 215 4.50 16.62 -3.71
C ASP A 215 3.28 17.41 -3.20
N LEU A 216 2.06 16.85 -3.33
CA LEU A 216 0.81 17.42 -2.85
C LEU A 216 0.27 16.78 -1.56
N SER A 217 0.99 15.84 -0.97
CA SER A 217 0.55 15.08 0.21
C SER A 217 0.52 15.89 1.51
N ASP A 218 -0.28 15.43 2.47
CA ASP A 218 -0.27 15.98 3.84
C ASP A 218 1.12 15.80 4.47
N PRO A 219 1.64 16.81 5.19
CA PRO A 219 2.94 16.75 5.86
C PRO A 219 3.14 15.54 6.80
N ALA A 220 2.07 14.88 7.24
CA ALA A 220 2.17 13.66 8.04
C ALA A 220 2.86 12.51 7.27
N PHE A 221 2.57 12.39 5.96
CA PHE A 221 3.19 11.36 5.13
C PHE A 221 4.64 11.70 4.81
N VAL A 222 4.94 12.97 4.58
CA VAL A 222 6.32 13.45 4.42
C VAL A 222 7.15 13.11 5.66
N SER A 223 6.64 13.42 6.86
CA SER A 223 7.32 13.09 8.11
C SER A 223 7.48 11.57 8.33
N ALA A 224 6.51 10.76 7.89
CA ALA A 224 6.64 9.31 7.95
C ALA A 224 7.70 8.78 6.97
N ASN A 225 7.81 9.36 5.77
CA ASN A 225 8.85 9.03 4.80
C ASN A 225 10.24 9.37 5.33
N GLU A 226 10.43 10.57 5.89
CA GLU A 226 11.67 10.99 6.53
C GLU A 226 12.04 10.08 7.70
N PHE A 227 11.06 9.70 8.53
CA PHE A 227 11.28 8.77 9.63
C PHE A 227 11.79 7.42 9.12
N VAL A 228 11.14 6.81 8.12
CA VAL A 228 11.55 5.51 7.56
C VAL A 228 12.95 5.60 6.97
N THR A 229 13.23 6.60 6.15
CA THR A 229 14.54 6.77 5.51
C THR A 229 15.65 7.10 6.50
N SER A 230 15.36 7.76 7.60
CA SER A 230 16.34 7.99 8.68
C SER A 230 16.82 6.70 9.36
N LEU A 231 16.05 5.62 9.26
CA LEU A 231 16.39 4.31 9.79
C LEU A 231 17.03 3.37 8.77
N LEU A 232 16.96 3.71 7.47
CA LEU A 232 17.39 2.90 6.34
C LEU A 232 18.37 3.70 5.46
N PRO A 233 19.67 3.68 5.77
CA PRO A 233 20.66 4.48 5.02
C PRO A 233 20.71 4.18 3.52
N GLN A 234 20.29 2.97 3.10
CA GLN A 234 20.20 2.57 1.70
C GLN A 234 18.92 3.04 0.99
N ALA A 235 17.95 3.60 1.73
CA ALA A 235 16.69 4.06 1.15
C ALA A 235 16.89 5.39 0.39
N ARG A 236 16.18 5.51 -0.73
CA ARG A 236 16.07 6.75 -1.49
C ARG A 236 14.62 7.22 -1.54
N ILE A 237 14.43 8.53 -1.53
CA ILE A 237 13.12 9.15 -1.76
C ILE A 237 13.06 9.60 -3.22
N VAL A 238 11.92 9.31 -3.86
CA VAL A 238 11.58 9.80 -5.20
C VAL A 238 10.30 10.59 -5.11
N SER A 239 10.36 11.88 -5.43
CA SER A 239 9.15 12.73 -5.48
C SER A 239 8.35 12.47 -6.75
N LEU A 240 7.03 12.39 -6.61
CA LEU A 240 6.08 12.23 -7.69
C LEU A 240 5.25 13.52 -7.85
N PRO A 241 5.62 14.39 -8.80
CA PRO A 241 4.92 15.66 -9.00
C PRO A 241 3.46 15.49 -9.40
N GLY A 242 2.58 16.32 -8.80
CA GLY A 242 1.15 16.33 -9.06
C GLY A 242 0.38 15.20 -8.37
N ALA A 243 1.01 14.47 -7.46
CA ALA A 243 0.38 13.41 -6.69
C ALA A 243 0.27 13.76 -5.20
N ALA A 244 -0.79 13.27 -4.56
CA ALA A 244 -0.92 13.18 -3.12
C ALA A 244 -0.87 11.70 -2.69
N HIS A 245 -1.46 11.37 -1.55
CA HIS A 245 -1.38 10.04 -0.96
C HIS A 245 -1.87 8.88 -1.84
N MET A 246 -2.75 9.14 -2.79
CA MET A 246 -3.22 8.13 -3.76
C MET A 246 -2.36 8.12 -5.04
N LEU A 247 -1.04 8.10 -4.89
CA LEU A 247 -0.02 8.33 -5.93
C LEU A 247 -0.26 7.54 -7.23
N HIS A 248 -0.61 6.25 -7.12
CA HIS A 248 -0.85 5.34 -8.26
C HIS A 248 -2.20 5.59 -8.95
N ILE A 249 -3.06 6.42 -8.36
CA ILE A 249 -4.32 6.87 -8.94
C ILE A 249 -4.14 8.26 -9.54
N ASP A 250 -3.43 9.15 -8.83
CA ASP A 250 -3.19 10.52 -9.27
C ASP A 250 -2.28 10.59 -10.50
N GLN A 251 -1.22 9.77 -10.53
CA GLN A 251 -0.18 9.77 -11.56
C GLN A 251 0.22 8.34 -11.97
N PRO A 252 -0.70 7.53 -12.54
CA PRO A 252 -0.48 6.10 -12.76
C PRO A 252 0.73 5.78 -13.62
N GLU A 253 0.92 6.49 -14.74
CA GLU A 253 2.01 6.26 -15.67
C GLU A 253 3.38 6.56 -15.04
N ARG A 254 3.51 7.74 -14.42
CA ARG A 254 4.75 8.14 -13.72
C ARG A 254 5.05 7.26 -12.53
N TRP A 255 4.01 6.82 -11.81
CA TRP A 255 4.17 5.91 -10.68
C TRP A 255 4.75 4.56 -11.14
N VAL A 256 4.25 4.01 -12.26
CA VAL A 256 4.79 2.78 -12.87
C VAL A 256 6.24 2.97 -13.29
N GLU A 257 6.60 4.10 -13.92
CA GLU A 257 7.97 4.41 -14.27
C GLU A 257 8.90 4.38 -13.04
N VAL A 258 8.49 5.03 -11.94
CA VAL A 258 9.27 5.05 -10.69
C VAL A 258 9.42 3.64 -10.11
N VAL A 259 8.36 2.83 -10.08
CA VAL A 259 8.42 1.44 -9.61
C VAL A 259 9.39 0.63 -10.48
N THR A 260 9.32 0.77 -11.78
CA THR A 260 10.16 0.04 -12.73
C THR A 260 11.64 0.44 -12.59
N GLN A 261 11.92 1.72 -12.45
CA GLN A 261 13.29 2.23 -12.21
C GLN A 261 13.83 1.77 -10.84
N ALA A 262 12.98 1.73 -9.82
CA ALA A 262 13.35 1.31 -8.47
C ALA A 262 13.84 -0.14 -8.42
N THR A 263 13.36 -0.98 -9.32
CA THR A 263 13.67 -2.42 -9.39
C THR A 263 14.76 -2.76 -10.40
N GLY A 264 15.22 -1.78 -11.19
CA GLY A 264 16.24 -2.00 -12.22
C GLY A 264 15.74 -2.77 -13.45
N HIS A 265 14.42 -2.92 -13.63
CA HIS A 265 13.82 -3.57 -14.79
C HIS A 265 13.33 -2.50 -15.77
N ALA A 266 13.97 -2.39 -16.92
CA ALA A 266 13.45 -1.55 -18.01
C ALA A 266 12.14 -2.16 -18.54
N PRO A 267 11.11 -1.35 -18.88
CA PRO A 267 9.92 -1.87 -19.52
C PRO A 267 10.31 -2.56 -20.83
N ALA A 268 9.68 -3.71 -21.12
CA ALA A 268 9.86 -4.37 -22.42
C ALA A 268 9.47 -3.37 -23.53
N PRO A 269 10.26 -3.25 -24.62
CA PRO A 269 9.91 -2.37 -25.72
C PRO A 269 8.50 -2.73 -26.22
N ALA A 270 7.65 -1.72 -26.40
CA ALA A 270 6.30 -1.92 -26.93
C ALA A 270 6.38 -2.77 -28.20
N ALA A 271 5.62 -3.87 -28.25
CA ALA A 271 5.58 -4.73 -29.44
C ALA A 271 5.18 -3.86 -30.64
N VAL A 272 6.10 -3.68 -31.58
CA VAL A 272 5.81 -2.99 -32.84
C VAL A 272 4.77 -3.84 -33.56
N PRO A 273 3.59 -3.31 -33.90
CA PRO A 273 2.61 -4.08 -34.63
C PRO A 273 3.23 -4.54 -35.92
N SER A 274 3.28 -5.88 -36.16
CA SER A 274 3.78 -6.46 -37.39
C SER A 274 2.95 -5.90 -38.57
N ARG A 275 3.58 -5.07 -39.39
CA ARG A 275 2.98 -4.67 -40.67
C ARG A 275 2.89 -5.95 -41.52
N HIS A 276 1.68 -6.47 -41.67
CA HIS A 276 1.44 -7.47 -42.70
C HIS A 276 1.73 -6.80 -44.08
N PRO A 277 2.61 -7.34 -44.89
CA PRO A 277 2.69 -6.90 -46.26
C PRO A 277 1.41 -7.33 -47.00
N GLN A 278 0.81 -6.37 -47.72
CA GLN A 278 -0.26 -6.63 -48.71
C GLN A 278 0.28 -7.36 -49.91
#